data_579e05af053a445b103abbb3c4fe10ef
#
_entry.id   579e05af053a445b103abbb3c4fe10ef
#
_cell.length_a   1.000
_cell.length_b   1.000
_cell.length_c   1.000
_cell.angle_alpha   90.00
_cell.angle_beta   90.00
_cell.angle_gamma   90.00
#
_symmetry.space_group_name_H-M   'P 1'
#
loop_
_entity.id
_entity.type
_entity.pdbx_description
1 polymer ?
#
loop_
_entity_poly.entity_id
_entity_poly.type
_entity_poly.pdbx_seq_one_letter_code
_entity_poly.pdbx_strand_id
1 'polypeptide(L)'
;MKKFCAILFSFVLIVVLALPAAAEGESAALSDTAPALTAPAAYVVNLDTNIVVYDKNSEVPLSAASLTKMMTTLLLLESYQDQLDSISLTAPSYIYDLIWEQSTNASTADIRRGETHSLRNLLYAMLLPSGNEAAYIVADYMGGGSIDNFVAMMNNEAAAIGCTSTTFVDPCGLNPNNITTARDAYLILRAL
;
A
#
# COMPACT_ATOMS: atom_id res chain seq x y z
N MET A 1 -65.30 -14.42 49.72
CA MET A 1 -64.64 -14.60 48.41
C MET A 1 -63.58 -13.47 48.22
N LYS A 2 -62.34 -13.77 48.58
CA LYS A 2 -61.24 -12.77 48.58
C LYS A 2 -60.45 -12.94 47.30
N LYS A 3 -60.36 -11.87 46.44
CA LYS A 3 -59.57 -11.84 45.23
C LYS A 3 -58.14 -11.43 45.59
N PHE A 4 -57.20 -12.34 45.44
CA PHE A 4 -55.79 -12.05 45.56
C PHE A 4 -55.33 -11.43 44.26
N CYS A 5 -54.80 -10.21 44.32
CA CYS A 5 -54.15 -9.52 43.23
C CYS A 5 -52.62 -9.79 43.33
N ALA A 6 -52.06 -10.60 42.41
CA ALA A 6 -50.66 -10.88 42.40
C ALA A 6 -49.99 -9.79 41.55
N ILE A 7 -49.17 -8.97 42.20
CA ILE A 7 -48.30 -7.98 41.52
C ILE A 7 -47.00 -8.69 41.11
N LEU A 8 -46.81 -8.85 39.80
CA LEU A 8 -45.60 -9.40 39.23
C LEU A 8 -44.56 -8.27 39.13
N PHE A 9 -43.55 -8.27 39.99
CA PHE A 9 -42.41 -7.39 39.90
C PHE A 9 -41.45 -7.94 38.82
N SER A 10 -41.41 -7.31 37.66
CA SER A 10 -40.47 -7.62 36.61
C SER A 10 -39.15 -6.91 36.93
N PHE A 11 -38.14 -7.67 37.39
CA PHE A 11 -36.77 -7.20 37.53
C PHE A 11 -36.16 -7.14 36.14
N VAL A 12 -35.99 -5.95 35.56
CA VAL A 12 -35.17 -5.74 34.37
C VAL A 12 -33.73 -5.67 34.83
N LEU A 13 -32.96 -6.75 34.58
CA LEU A 13 -31.54 -6.81 34.81
C LEU A 13 -30.85 -6.07 33.63
N ILE A 14 -30.45 -4.82 33.86
CA ILE A 14 -29.60 -4.08 32.89
C ILE A 14 -28.18 -4.61 33.05
N VAL A 15 -27.77 -5.51 32.17
CA VAL A 15 -26.36 -5.89 32.00
C VAL A 15 -25.67 -4.78 31.24
N VAL A 16 -24.96 -3.89 31.93
CA VAL A 16 -24.01 -2.95 31.30
C VAL A 16 -22.80 -3.77 30.91
N LEU A 17 -22.76 -4.16 29.65
CA LEU A 17 -21.51 -4.65 29.04
C LEU A 17 -20.53 -3.46 28.94
N ALA A 18 -19.62 -3.37 29.89
CA ALA A 18 -18.45 -2.53 29.76
C ALA A 18 -17.63 -3.08 28.59
N LEU A 19 -17.73 -2.43 27.43
CA LEU A 19 -16.77 -2.63 26.36
C LEU A 19 -15.41 -2.19 26.93
N PRO A 20 -14.35 -3.01 26.79
CA PRO A 20 -13.02 -2.54 27.12
C PRO A 20 -12.76 -1.31 26.23
N ALA A 21 -12.52 -0.16 26.86
CA ALA A 21 -11.97 0.99 26.18
C ALA A 21 -10.73 0.50 25.43
N ALA A 22 -10.72 0.62 24.11
CA ALA A 22 -9.50 0.44 23.35
C ALA A 22 -8.50 1.38 24.02
N ALA A 23 -7.43 0.82 24.57
CA ALA A 23 -6.33 1.61 25.07
C ALA A 23 -5.82 2.38 23.85
N GLU A 24 -6.09 3.68 23.83
CA GLU A 24 -5.36 4.59 22.97
C GLU A 24 -3.90 4.37 23.34
N GLY A 25 -3.14 3.77 22.41
CA GLY A 25 -1.73 3.53 22.60
C GLY A 25 -1.08 4.86 22.90
N GLU A 26 -0.69 5.04 24.15
CA GLU A 26 0.10 6.17 24.58
C GLU A 26 1.34 6.18 23.68
N SER A 27 1.40 7.15 22.77
CA SER A 27 2.61 7.43 22.00
C SER A 27 3.69 7.72 23.03
N ALA A 28 4.50 6.73 23.33
CA ALA A 28 5.70 6.93 24.15
C ALA A 28 6.58 7.91 23.37
N ALA A 29 6.47 9.18 23.73
CA ALA A 29 7.36 10.21 23.21
C ALA A 29 8.78 9.74 23.48
N LEU A 30 9.47 9.33 22.42
CA LEU A 30 10.89 9.05 22.51
C LEU A 30 11.56 10.31 23.07
N SER A 31 12.31 10.11 24.14
CA SER A 31 13.06 11.13 24.86
C SER A 31 13.85 12.03 23.91
N ASP A 32 14.31 13.19 24.40
CA ASP A 32 15.18 14.21 23.76
C ASP A 32 16.45 13.66 23.05
N THR A 33 16.62 12.34 22.99
CA THR A 33 17.74 11.63 22.35
C THR A 33 17.41 11.04 20.98
N ALA A 34 16.19 11.25 20.45
CA ALA A 34 15.85 10.76 19.11
C ALA A 34 16.75 11.46 18.06
N PRO A 35 17.36 10.72 17.12
CA PRO A 35 18.25 11.33 16.13
C PRO A 35 17.47 12.32 15.27
N ALA A 36 18.07 13.49 15.01
CA ALA A 36 17.52 14.46 14.10
C ALA A 36 17.58 13.91 12.66
N LEU A 37 16.42 13.54 12.10
CA LEU A 37 16.34 13.08 10.72
C LEU A 37 16.19 14.27 9.77
N THR A 38 16.94 14.25 8.66
CA THR A 38 16.82 15.24 7.58
C THR A 38 15.63 14.95 6.65
N ALA A 39 15.14 13.71 6.65
CA ALA A 39 13.95 13.32 5.87
C ALA A 39 12.74 14.20 6.25
N PRO A 40 11.91 14.63 5.27
CA PRO A 40 10.74 15.46 5.51
C PRO A 40 9.67 14.74 6.34
N ALA A 41 9.54 13.43 6.21
CA ALA A 41 8.65 12.59 7.00
C ALA A 41 9.34 11.27 7.34
N ALA A 42 8.95 10.66 8.46
CA ALA A 42 9.40 9.33 8.86
C ALA A 42 8.37 8.68 9.79
N TYR A 43 8.21 7.37 9.65
CA TYR A 43 7.33 6.58 10.50
C TYR A 43 7.99 5.23 10.77
N VAL A 44 8.27 4.92 12.04
CA VAL A 44 8.97 3.70 12.45
C VAL A 44 8.12 2.96 13.47
N VAL A 45 7.84 1.71 13.20
CA VAL A 45 7.00 0.85 14.04
C VAL A 45 7.78 -0.40 14.42
N ASN A 46 7.72 -0.78 15.69
CA ASN A 46 8.17 -2.08 16.13
C ASN A 46 7.08 -3.11 15.77
N LEU A 47 7.39 -4.03 14.86
CA LEU A 47 6.39 -4.99 14.33
C LEU A 47 5.95 -6.03 15.37
N ASP A 48 6.81 -6.38 16.35
CA ASP A 48 6.48 -7.37 17.37
C ASP A 48 5.49 -6.82 18.40
N THR A 49 5.62 -5.54 18.73
CA THR A 49 4.81 -4.87 19.76
C THR A 49 3.73 -3.95 19.17
N ASN A 50 3.80 -3.67 17.87
CA ASN A 50 2.97 -2.70 17.17
C ASN A 50 3.06 -1.27 17.75
N ILE A 51 4.17 -0.96 18.45
CA ILE A 51 4.41 0.36 19.03
C ILE A 51 5.11 1.25 18.02
N VAL A 52 4.58 2.48 17.85
CA VAL A 52 5.25 3.52 17.06
C VAL A 52 6.45 4.02 17.86
N VAL A 53 7.66 3.78 17.35
CA VAL A 53 8.91 4.19 18.00
C VAL A 53 9.46 5.53 17.51
N TYR A 54 9.01 5.98 16.34
CA TYR A 54 9.34 7.31 15.81
C TYR A 54 8.26 7.78 14.84
N ASP A 55 7.83 9.02 15.01
CA ASP A 55 6.89 9.69 14.13
C ASP A 55 7.38 11.12 13.84
N LYS A 56 7.53 11.43 12.56
CA LYS A 56 7.81 12.77 12.08
C LYS A 56 6.96 13.03 10.84
N ASN A 57 5.98 13.92 10.97
CA ASN A 57 5.15 14.33 9.84
C ASN A 57 4.57 13.13 9.05
N SER A 58 4.23 12.03 9.74
CA SER A 58 3.87 10.77 9.08
C SER A 58 2.60 10.85 8.24
N GLU A 59 1.74 11.81 8.52
CA GLU A 59 0.47 12.06 7.80
C GLU A 59 0.59 13.12 6.70
N VAL A 60 1.76 13.71 6.50
CA VAL A 60 1.95 14.75 5.48
C VAL A 60 2.04 14.09 4.10
N PRO A 61 1.14 14.46 3.14
CA PRO A 61 1.18 13.94 1.79
C PRO A 61 2.45 14.40 1.05
N LEU A 62 3.13 13.43 0.43
CA LEU A 62 4.34 13.63 -0.35
C LEU A 62 4.24 12.85 -1.65
N SER A 63 5.00 13.25 -2.68
CA SER A 63 5.13 12.45 -3.89
C SER A 63 5.74 11.09 -3.55
N ALA A 64 5.05 10.02 -3.95
CA ALA A 64 5.48 8.64 -3.67
C ALA A 64 6.73 8.26 -4.45
N ALA A 65 6.94 8.86 -5.63
CA ALA A 65 7.99 8.44 -6.55
C ALA A 65 8.02 6.88 -6.67
N SER A 66 9.18 6.27 -6.71
CA SER A 66 9.30 4.81 -6.86
C SER A 66 8.77 3.98 -5.68
N LEU A 67 8.38 4.57 -4.56
CA LEU A 67 7.63 3.86 -3.52
C LEU A 67 6.29 3.32 -4.05
N THR A 68 5.74 3.92 -5.10
CA THR A 68 4.56 3.43 -5.82
C THR A 68 4.69 1.95 -6.22
N LYS A 69 5.91 1.50 -6.58
CA LYS A 69 6.16 0.12 -6.96
C LYS A 69 5.94 -0.91 -5.84
N MET A 70 5.88 -0.48 -4.59
CA MET A 70 5.47 -1.37 -3.48
C MET A 70 4.03 -1.83 -3.66
N MET A 71 3.10 -0.93 -4.04
CA MET A 71 1.71 -1.30 -4.32
C MET A 71 1.60 -2.20 -5.56
N THR A 72 2.35 -1.92 -6.62
CA THR A 72 2.41 -2.79 -7.81
C THR A 72 2.93 -4.19 -7.44
N THR A 73 3.93 -4.27 -6.55
CA THR A 73 4.47 -5.53 -6.04
C THR A 73 3.46 -6.27 -5.17
N LEU A 74 2.77 -5.57 -4.28
CA LEU A 74 1.74 -6.16 -3.40
C LEU A 74 0.67 -6.86 -4.24
N LEU A 75 0.05 -6.16 -5.18
CA LEU A 75 -0.97 -6.72 -6.06
C LEU A 75 -0.47 -7.91 -6.87
N LEU A 76 0.78 -7.84 -7.37
CA LEU A 76 1.39 -8.95 -8.09
C LEU A 76 1.55 -10.19 -7.21
N LEU A 77 2.07 -10.02 -5.99
CA LEU A 77 2.31 -11.15 -5.09
C LEU A 77 1.02 -11.72 -4.54
N GLU A 78 0.03 -10.93 -4.18
CA GLU A 78 -1.29 -11.40 -3.75
C GLU A 78 -1.97 -12.28 -4.80
N SER A 79 -1.79 -11.94 -6.09
CA SER A 79 -2.45 -12.66 -7.17
C SER A 79 -1.64 -13.84 -7.72
N TYR A 80 -0.30 -13.78 -7.69
CA TYR A 80 0.56 -14.66 -8.48
C TYR A 80 1.83 -15.16 -7.77
N GLN A 81 1.95 -15.07 -6.44
CA GLN A 81 3.17 -15.48 -5.72
C GLN A 81 3.60 -16.93 -6.04
N ASP A 82 2.66 -17.84 -6.26
CA ASP A 82 2.92 -19.24 -6.57
C ASP A 82 3.18 -19.49 -8.07
N GLN A 83 3.08 -18.47 -8.91
CA GLN A 83 3.17 -18.55 -10.36
C GLN A 83 4.29 -17.68 -10.95
N LEU A 84 5.19 -17.15 -10.13
CA LEU A 84 6.24 -16.21 -10.54
C LEU A 84 7.16 -16.75 -11.63
N ASP A 85 7.40 -18.06 -11.67
CA ASP A 85 8.27 -18.71 -12.64
C ASP A 85 7.50 -19.35 -13.82
N SER A 86 6.20 -19.57 -13.67
CA SER A 86 5.38 -20.23 -14.68
C SER A 86 4.72 -19.28 -15.68
N ILE A 87 4.52 -18.02 -15.27
CA ILE A 87 3.96 -16.98 -16.13
C ILE A 87 5.09 -16.13 -16.70
N SER A 88 5.06 -15.93 -18.01
CA SER A 88 5.98 -15.04 -18.72
C SER A 88 5.19 -14.02 -19.54
N LEU A 89 5.60 -12.76 -19.48
CA LEU A 89 4.94 -11.63 -20.12
C LEU A 89 5.86 -11.03 -21.18
N THR A 90 5.26 -10.67 -22.30
CA THR A 90 5.97 -9.96 -23.38
C THR A 90 5.75 -8.46 -23.24
N ALA A 91 6.81 -7.67 -23.29
CA ALA A 91 6.79 -6.22 -23.14
C ALA A 91 6.01 -5.55 -24.30
N PRO A 92 4.81 -4.96 -24.07
CA PRO A 92 4.04 -4.30 -25.11
C PRO A 92 4.74 -3.01 -25.57
N SER A 93 4.67 -2.71 -26.88
CA SER A 93 5.38 -1.55 -27.40
C SER A 93 4.87 -0.21 -26.85
N TYR A 94 3.58 -0.08 -26.63
CA TYR A 94 2.94 1.19 -26.26
C TYR A 94 3.34 1.70 -24.86
N ILE A 95 3.72 0.81 -23.93
CA ILE A 95 4.10 1.24 -22.57
C ILE A 95 5.34 2.14 -22.57
N TYR A 96 6.23 1.94 -23.54
CA TYR A 96 7.44 2.76 -23.67
C TYR A 96 7.12 4.18 -24.13
N ASP A 97 6.07 4.36 -24.91
CA ASP A 97 5.60 5.67 -25.32
C ASP A 97 4.99 6.40 -24.11
N LEU A 98 4.19 5.71 -23.27
CA LEU A 98 3.67 6.25 -22.02
C LEU A 98 4.78 6.67 -21.03
N ILE A 99 5.85 5.86 -20.91
CA ILE A 99 6.99 6.18 -20.05
C ILE A 99 7.74 7.39 -20.59
N TRP A 100 8.00 7.42 -21.90
CA TRP A 100 8.73 8.50 -22.57
C TRP A 100 8.01 9.84 -22.48
N GLU A 101 6.70 9.85 -22.60
CA GLU A 101 5.86 11.04 -22.45
C GLU A 101 5.96 11.65 -21.05
N GLN A 102 6.21 10.84 -20.02
CA GLN A 102 6.33 11.29 -18.64
C GLN A 102 7.76 11.71 -18.29
N SER A 103 8.77 11.01 -18.78
CA SER A 103 10.17 11.28 -18.45
C SER A 103 11.14 10.68 -19.45
N THR A 104 12.10 11.48 -19.92
CA THR A 104 13.22 11.02 -20.74
C THR A 104 14.35 10.39 -19.92
N ASN A 105 14.34 10.53 -18.60
CA ASN A 105 15.34 10.01 -17.67
C ASN A 105 14.74 8.99 -16.68
N ALA A 106 13.72 8.24 -17.12
CA ALA A 106 13.09 7.23 -16.32
C ALA A 106 14.09 6.10 -15.98
N SER A 107 14.05 5.59 -14.73
CA SER A 107 14.82 4.40 -14.36
C SER A 107 14.39 3.20 -15.18
N THR A 108 15.34 2.42 -15.67
CA THR A 108 15.12 1.27 -16.55
C THR A 108 15.90 0.05 -16.08
N ALA A 109 15.36 -1.14 -16.32
CA ALA A 109 16.04 -2.42 -16.22
C ALA A 109 16.54 -2.91 -17.59
N ASP A 110 16.52 -2.04 -18.61
CA ASP A 110 16.91 -2.31 -19.99
C ASP A 110 16.08 -3.42 -20.67
N ILE A 111 14.84 -3.61 -20.26
CA ILE A 111 13.90 -4.48 -20.95
C ILE A 111 13.44 -3.78 -22.22
N ARG A 112 13.54 -4.48 -23.37
CA ARG A 112 13.21 -3.91 -24.67
C ARG A 112 11.82 -4.32 -25.13
N ARG A 113 11.28 -3.53 -26.06
CA ARG A 113 9.98 -3.83 -26.72
C ARG A 113 9.98 -5.24 -27.30
N GLY A 114 8.97 -6.06 -26.94
CA GLY A 114 8.81 -7.42 -27.43
C GLY A 114 9.65 -8.48 -26.71
N GLU A 115 10.50 -8.13 -25.75
CA GLU A 115 11.17 -9.11 -24.89
C GLU A 115 10.19 -9.79 -23.96
N THR A 116 10.45 -11.05 -23.61
CA THR A 116 9.60 -11.86 -22.75
C THR A 116 10.36 -12.24 -21.49
N HIS A 117 9.76 -11.97 -20.33
CA HIS A 117 10.33 -12.23 -19.01
C HIS A 117 9.33 -12.88 -18.09
N SER A 118 9.78 -13.77 -17.18
CA SER A 118 8.94 -14.32 -16.13
C SER A 118 8.50 -13.22 -15.15
N LEU A 119 7.39 -13.44 -14.43
CA LEU A 119 6.95 -12.51 -13.37
C LEU A 119 8.06 -12.30 -12.34
N ARG A 120 8.82 -13.33 -11.98
CA ARG A 120 9.98 -13.21 -11.08
C ARG A 120 11.04 -12.25 -11.61
N ASN A 121 11.40 -12.34 -12.89
CA ASN A 121 12.38 -11.46 -13.49
C ASN A 121 11.87 -10.02 -13.55
N LEU A 122 10.57 -9.83 -13.85
CA LEU A 122 9.94 -8.50 -13.83
C LEU A 122 9.91 -7.92 -12.42
N LEU A 123 9.67 -8.75 -11.39
CA LEU A 123 9.72 -8.33 -9.99
C LEU A 123 11.12 -7.81 -9.62
N TYR A 124 12.18 -8.56 -9.97
CA TYR A 124 13.56 -8.10 -9.74
C TYR A 124 13.90 -6.85 -10.57
N ALA A 125 13.48 -6.79 -11.81
CA ALA A 125 13.68 -5.63 -12.68
C ALA A 125 12.96 -4.38 -12.15
N MET A 126 11.79 -4.55 -11.53
CA MET A 126 11.04 -3.45 -10.92
C MET A 126 11.68 -2.96 -9.62
N LEU A 127 12.17 -3.87 -8.76
CA LEU A 127 12.59 -3.52 -7.41
C LEU A 127 14.09 -3.19 -7.28
N LEU A 128 14.99 -3.83 -8.05
CA LEU A 128 16.44 -3.62 -7.90
C LEU A 128 16.91 -2.35 -8.63
N PRO A 129 16.79 -2.24 -9.98
CA PRO A 129 17.14 -1.01 -10.68
C PRO A 129 15.98 -0.01 -10.73
N SER A 130 14.84 -0.32 -10.12
CA SER A 130 13.62 0.50 -10.18
C SER A 130 13.06 0.66 -11.60
N GLY A 131 13.15 -0.39 -12.44
CA GLY A 131 12.72 -0.38 -13.84
C GLY A 131 11.23 -0.01 -13.98
N ASN A 132 10.96 1.09 -14.67
CA ASN A 132 9.59 1.56 -14.84
C ASN A 132 8.84 0.68 -15.84
N GLU A 133 9.51 0.24 -16.91
CA GLU A 133 8.94 -0.67 -17.89
C GLU A 133 8.47 -1.99 -17.27
N ALA A 134 9.21 -2.51 -16.29
CA ALA A 134 8.80 -3.73 -15.58
C ALA A 134 7.48 -3.53 -14.82
N ALA A 135 7.29 -2.38 -14.17
CA ALA A 135 6.03 -2.04 -13.50
C ALA A 135 4.87 -1.91 -14.50
N TYR A 136 5.10 -1.28 -15.65
CA TYR A 136 4.09 -1.13 -16.70
C TYR A 136 3.74 -2.46 -17.37
N ILE A 137 4.70 -3.38 -17.58
CA ILE A 137 4.43 -4.72 -18.12
C ILE A 137 3.51 -5.52 -17.18
N VAL A 138 3.81 -5.46 -15.88
CA VAL A 138 2.97 -6.08 -14.84
C VAL A 138 1.59 -5.45 -14.82
N ALA A 139 1.51 -4.12 -14.85
CA ALA A 139 0.26 -3.37 -14.83
C ALA A 139 -0.61 -3.66 -16.06
N ASP A 140 -0.01 -3.74 -17.25
CA ASP A 140 -0.72 -4.11 -18.47
C ASP A 140 -1.37 -5.49 -18.36
N TYR A 141 -0.62 -6.47 -17.90
CA TYR A 141 -1.10 -7.82 -17.72
C TYR A 141 -2.24 -7.91 -16.70
N MET A 142 -2.05 -7.36 -15.52
CA MET A 142 -3.02 -7.43 -14.42
C MET A 142 -4.27 -6.57 -14.70
N GLY A 143 -4.11 -5.47 -15.41
CA GLY A 143 -5.21 -4.60 -15.83
C GLY A 143 -5.96 -5.08 -17.08
N GLY A 144 -5.59 -6.25 -17.63
CA GLY A 144 -6.22 -6.81 -18.83
C GLY A 144 -5.98 -5.97 -20.08
N GLY A 145 -4.78 -5.41 -20.24
CA GLY A 145 -4.40 -4.53 -21.34
C GLY A 145 -4.73 -3.05 -21.10
N SER A 146 -5.06 -2.67 -19.87
CA SER A 146 -5.40 -1.30 -19.49
C SER A 146 -4.67 -0.86 -18.23
N ILE A 147 -3.80 0.14 -18.37
CA ILE A 147 -3.10 0.75 -17.23
C ILE A 147 -4.10 1.41 -16.27
N ASP A 148 -5.15 2.05 -16.77
CA ASP A 148 -6.16 2.70 -15.93
C ASP A 148 -6.89 1.69 -15.04
N ASN A 149 -7.20 0.49 -15.56
CA ASN A 149 -7.79 -0.58 -14.75
C ASN A 149 -6.84 -1.01 -13.62
N PHE A 150 -5.56 -1.14 -13.91
CA PHE A 150 -4.56 -1.49 -12.89
C PHE A 150 -4.42 -0.39 -11.84
N VAL A 151 -4.39 0.87 -12.26
CA VAL A 151 -4.38 2.02 -11.33
C VAL A 151 -5.61 2.04 -10.44
N ALA A 152 -6.79 1.68 -10.98
CA ALA A 152 -7.99 1.52 -10.17
C ALA A 152 -7.84 0.39 -9.12
N MET A 153 -7.20 -0.74 -9.48
CA MET A 153 -6.88 -1.81 -8.52
C MET A 153 -5.95 -1.29 -7.42
N MET A 154 -4.89 -0.54 -7.76
CA MET A 154 -3.96 0.05 -6.79
C MET A 154 -4.67 0.95 -5.77
N ASN A 155 -5.57 1.81 -6.23
CA ASN A 155 -6.32 2.72 -5.36
C ASN A 155 -7.35 1.96 -4.49
N ASN A 156 -7.99 0.93 -5.03
CA ASN A 156 -8.91 0.09 -4.26
C ASN A 156 -8.17 -0.67 -3.15
N GLU A 157 -6.99 -1.22 -3.45
CA GLU A 157 -6.18 -1.93 -2.47
C GLU A 157 -5.64 -0.98 -1.40
N ALA A 158 -5.16 0.21 -1.78
CA ALA A 158 -4.76 1.23 -0.82
C ALA A 158 -5.89 1.54 0.18
N ALA A 159 -7.12 1.71 -0.30
CA ALA A 159 -8.28 1.94 0.56
C ALA A 159 -8.59 0.72 1.44
N ALA A 160 -8.49 -0.51 0.90
CA ALA A 160 -8.78 -1.76 1.61
C ALA A 160 -7.82 -2.00 2.78
N ILE A 161 -6.53 -1.68 2.62
CA ILE A 161 -5.51 -1.80 3.68
C ILE A 161 -5.48 -0.60 4.64
N GLY A 162 -6.37 0.39 4.45
CA GLY A 162 -6.56 1.51 5.38
C GLY A 162 -5.73 2.76 5.09
N CYS A 163 -5.16 2.90 3.89
CA CYS A 163 -4.54 4.15 3.46
C CYS A 163 -5.62 5.22 3.25
N THR A 164 -5.41 6.39 3.87
CA THR A 164 -6.39 7.49 3.83
C THR A 164 -5.93 8.70 3.02
N SER A 165 -4.64 8.74 2.68
CA SER A 165 -4.00 9.89 2.03
C SER A 165 -3.12 9.46 0.85
N THR A 166 -3.38 8.27 0.30
CA THR A 166 -2.65 7.72 -0.84
C THR A 166 -3.51 7.76 -2.09
N THR A 167 -2.92 8.19 -3.20
CA THR A 167 -3.53 8.17 -4.54
C THR A 167 -2.46 7.77 -5.54
N PHE A 168 -2.79 6.80 -6.39
CA PHE A 168 -1.96 6.37 -7.50
C PHE A 168 -2.57 6.81 -8.82
N VAL A 169 -1.73 7.20 -9.78
CA VAL A 169 -2.10 7.61 -11.14
C VAL A 169 -1.25 6.90 -12.22
N ASP A 170 -0.20 6.19 -11.82
CA ASP A 170 0.58 5.29 -12.65
C ASP A 170 1.16 4.13 -11.80
N PRO A 171 1.66 3.04 -12.41
CA PRO A 171 2.13 1.87 -11.67
C PRO A 171 3.56 1.98 -11.10
N CYS A 172 4.30 3.05 -11.40
CA CYS A 172 5.75 3.10 -11.14
C CYS A 172 6.24 4.34 -10.38
N GLY A 173 5.42 5.39 -10.30
CA GLY A 173 5.76 6.63 -9.59
C GLY A 173 6.49 7.68 -10.43
N LEU A 174 6.35 7.66 -11.75
CA LEU A 174 6.86 8.70 -12.63
C LEU A 174 6.04 9.98 -12.53
N ASN A 175 4.73 9.85 -12.46
CA ASN A 175 3.84 10.98 -12.34
C ASN A 175 3.91 11.55 -10.91
N PRO A 176 4.19 12.86 -10.72
CA PRO A 176 4.28 13.46 -9.41
C PRO A 176 2.96 13.43 -8.60
N ASN A 177 1.84 13.15 -9.25
CA ASN A 177 0.53 12.99 -8.61
C ASN A 177 0.32 11.60 -7.98
N ASN A 178 1.31 10.69 -8.04
CA ASN A 178 1.37 9.57 -7.12
C ASN A 178 1.72 10.12 -5.74
N ILE A 179 0.75 10.16 -4.86
CA ILE A 179 0.85 10.75 -3.52
C ILE A 179 0.68 9.66 -2.48
N THR A 180 1.49 9.73 -1.43
CA THR A 180 1.35 8.89 -0.24
C THR A 180 1.83 9.64 1.00
N THR A 181 1.68 9.04 2.18
CA THR A 181 2.25 9.51 3.45
C THR A 181 3.22 8.46 3.99
N ALA A 182 4.07 8.82 4.94
CA ALA A 182 4.97 7.85 5.57
C ALA A 182 4.18 6.75 6.31
N ARG A 183 3.03 7.10 6.91
CA ARG A 183 2.13 6.14 7.54
C ARG A 183 1.46 5.21 6.54
N ASP A 184 0.92 5.74 5.44
CA ASP A 184 0.30 4.91 4.40
C ASP A 184 1.32 4.00 3.72
N ALA A 185 2.55 4.50 3.44
CA ALA A 185 3.65 3.69 2.92
C ALA A 185 4.01 2.53 3.88
N TYR A 186 3.96 2.77 5.21
CA TYR A 186 4.10 1.70 6.19
C TYR A 186 2.98 0.66 6.08
N LEU A 187 1.72 1.08 5.88
CA LEU A 187 0.61 0.13 5.73
C LEU A 187 0.80 -0.75 4.49
N ILE A 188 1.21 -0.17 3.37
CA ILE A 188 1.52 -0.90 2.14
C ILE A 188 2.68 -1.89 2.36
N LEU A 189 3.77 -1.43 2.98
CA LEU A 189 4.94 -2.27 3.25
C LEU A 189 4.62 -3.42 4.23
N ARG A 190 3.71 -3.18 5.18
CA ARG A 190 3.27 -4.20 6.14
C ARG A 190 2.38 -5.26 5.50
N ALA A 191 1.61 -4.90 4.48
CA ALA A 191 0.76 -5.82 3.74
C ALA A 191 1.56 -6.69 2.76
N LEU A 192 2.72 -6.18 2.27
CA LEU A 192 3.67 -6.86 1.40
C LEU A 192 4.44 -7.95 2.14
#